data_085ca0285c861959fc24a3baf9769312
#
_entry.id   085ca0285c861959fc24a3baf9769312
#
_cell.length_a   1.000
_cell.length_b   1.000
_cell.length_c   1.000
_cell.angle_alpha   90.00
_cell.angle_beta   90.00
_cell.angle_gamma   90.00
#
_symmetry.space_group_name_H-M   'P 1'
#
loop_
_entity.id
_entity.type
_entity.pdbx_description
1 polymer ?
#
loop_
_entity_poly.entity_id
_entity_poly.type
_entity_poly.pdbx_seq_one_letter_code
_entity_poly.pdbx_strand_id
1 'polypeptide(L)'
;MQLKKLEEALNCQLLIRTHRQIELTSQGQLLLGYARRILDLHAEAQMAFHGDELKGRIRLGVPDDYAAKYLTPVLKRFAPRYGGVEIELICEQSTSLIPRVESGDIDLALISRDNTRQGTLLFHEPMVWVGSPQFELWREDPLPIAVYESTSQAKKSAIHSLALQGRRYRVVYNSSSLAGQIAAVESGLAIAVFTQCSAPEHLTILGADHGLGPLEPMEAAVYRSRASLESKAVDHLYELLIKTLRHSVNV
;
A
#
# COMPACT_ATOMS: atom_id res chain seq x y z
N MET A 1 33.41 -6.97 8.74
CA MET A 1 34.06 -7.89 9.74
C MET A 1 33.05 -8.75 10.51
N GLN A 2 31.90 -8.25 10.95
CA GLN A 2 30.91 -9.04 11.72
C GLN A 2 30.19 -10.09 10.87
N LEU A 3 29.78 -9.76 9.64
CA LEU A 3 29.05 -10.67 8.77
C LEU A 3 29.88 -11.91 8.40
N LYS A 4 31.19 -11.75 8.13
CA LYS A 4 32.08 -12.88 7.84
C LYS A 4 32.20 -13.85 9.02
N LYS A 5 32.25 -13.33 10.25
CA LYS A 5 32.22 -14.17 11.46
C LYS A 5 30.91 -14.92 11.62
N LEU A 6 29.80 -14.31 11.20
CA LEU A 6 28.48 -14.95 11.23
C LEU A 6 28.38 -16.06 10.16
N GLU A 7 28.88 -15.83 8.96
CA GLU A 7 28.96 -16.85 7.91
C GLU A 7 29.85 -18.05 8.33
N GLU A 8 31.00 -17.76 8.98
CA GLU A 8 31.87 -18.77 9.56
C GLU A 8 31.18 -19.58 10.67
N ALA A 9 30.46 -18.89 11.59
CA ALA A 9 29.73 -19.55 12.70
C ALA A 9 28.56 -20.40 12.20
N LEU A 10 27.91 -20.02 11.11
CA LEU A 10 26.78 -20.76 10.52
C LEU A 10 27.24 -21.76 9.44
N ASN A 11 28.54 -21.77 9.13
CA ASN A 11 29.15 -22.59 8.08
C ASN A 11 28.39 -22.50 6.73
N CYS A 12 27.93 -21.32 6.39
CA CYS A 12 27.24 -21.06 5.12
C CYS A 12 27.44 -19.62 4.65
N GLN A 13 27.34 -19.42 3.35
CA GLN A 13 27.39 -18.11 2.71
C GLN A 13 26.01 -17.46 2.76
N LEU A 14 25.95 -16.22 3.26
CA LEU A 14 24.70 -15.46 3.40
C LEU A 14 24.51 -14.44 2.28
N LEU A 15 25.62 -13.95 1.70
CA LEU A 15 25.64 -12.98 0.62
C LEU A 15 26.43 -13.45 -0.56
N ILE A 16 25.88 -13.22 -1.75
CA ILE A 16 26.59 -13.30 -3.03
C ILE A 16 27.03 -11.89 -3.39
N ARG A 17 28.36 -11.70 -3.55
CA ARG A 17 28.93 -10.43 -3.97
C ARG A 17 29.36 -10.53 -5.42
N THR A 18 28.67 -9.82 -6.30
CA THR A 18 29.07 -9.59 -7.68
C THR A 18 29.72 -8.21 -7.79
N HIS A 19 30.42 -7.95 -8.89
CA HIS A 19 31.06 -6.65 -9.14
C HIS A 19 30.08 -5.45 -9.17
N ARG A 20 28.77 -5.70 -9.20
CA ARG A 20 27.72 -4.66 -9.35
C ARG A 20 26.62 -4.71 -8.29
N GLN A 21 26.43 -5.84 -7.58
CA GLN A 21 25.31 -6.03 -6.66
C GLN A 21 25.69 -6.95 -5.50
N ILE A 22 25.01 -6.77 -4.38
CA ILE A 22 25.06 -7.68 -3.22
C ILE A 22 23.68 -8.31 -3.12
N GLU A 23 23.61 -9.64 -3.22
CA GLU A 23 22.38 -10.41 -3.17
C GLU A 23 22.41 -11.39 -2.00
N LEU A 24 21.23 -11.70 -1.44
CA LEU A 24 21.12 -12.72 -0.42
C LEU A 24 21.10 -14.12 -1.05
N THR A 25 21.80 -15.07 -0.41
CA THR A 25 21.60 -16.49 -0.67
C THR A 25 20.27 -16.97 -0.09
N SER A 26 19.85 -18.20 -0.39
CA SER A 26 18.68 -18.83 0.27
C SER A 26 18.85 -18.89 1.79
N GLN A 27 20.05 -19.19 2.27
CA GLN A 27 20.42 -19.16 3.68
C GLN A 27 20.42 -17.73 4.25
N GLY A 28 20.84 -16.75 3.44
CA GLY A 28 20.77 -15.33 3.78
C GLY A 28 19.33 -14.85 3.96
N GLN A 29 18.43 -15.25 3.07
CA GLN A 29 16.99 -14.95 3.19
C GLN A 29 16.38 -15.60 4.43
N LEU A 30 16.68 -16.86 4.68
CA LEU A 30 16.24 -17.59 5.87
C LEU A 30 16.71 -16.90 7.14
N LEU A 31 18.01 -16.58 7.23
CA LEU A 31 18.58 -15.89 8.39
C LEU A 31 17.99 -14.50 8.57
N LEU A 32 17.74 -13.75 7.50
CA LEU A 32 17.10 -12.44 7.57
C LEU A 32 15.71 -12.52 8.23
N GLY A 33 14.94 -13.57 7.90
CA GLY A 33 13.65 -13.85 8.54
C GLY A 33 13.78 -14.07 10.05
N TYR A 34 14.75 -14.89 10.47
CA TYR A 34 15.02 -15.10 11.90
C TYR A 34 15.58 -13.88 12.60
N ALA A 35 16.52 -13.15 11.98
CA ALA A 35 17.10 -11.94 12.55
C ALA A 35 16.02 -10.87 12.81
N ARG A 36 15.06 -10.70 11.91
CA ARG A 36 13.92 -9.81 12.11
C ARG A 36 13.10 -10.22 13.33
N ARG A 37 12.77 -11.50 13.47
CA ARG A 37 12.01 -12.03 14.63
C ARG A 37 12.76 -11.83 15.94
N ILE A 38 14.06 -12.05 15.96
CA ILE A 38 14.91 -11.85 17.16
C ILE A 38 14.94 -10.38 17.55
N LEU A 39 15.12 -9.47 16.59
CA LEU A 39 15.10 -8.03 16.84
C LEU A 39 13.73 -7.54 17.31
N ASP A 40 12.65 -8.11 16.75
CA ASP A 40 11.30 -7.79 17.19
C ASP A 40 11.04 -8.26 18.62
N LEU A 41 11.48 -9.48 18.98
CA LEU A 41 11.38 -10.02 20.35
C LEU A 41 12.25 -9.23 21.34
N HIS A 42 13.47 -8.82 20.94
CA HIS A 42 14.33 -7.98 21.74
C HIS A 42 13.71 -6.61 22.03
N ALA A 43 13.11 -5.98 21.02
CA ALA A 43 12.38 -4.73 21.20
C ALA A 43 11.17 -4.89 22.14
N GLU A 44 10.45 -6.02 22.02
CA GLU A 44 9.33 -6.37 22.91
C GLU A 44 9.82 -6.54 24.38
N ALA A 45 10.92 -7.25 24.58
CA ALA A 45 11.50 -7.41 25.90
C ALA A 45 11.94 -6.08 26.51
N GLN A 46 12.63 -5.21 25.73
CA GLN A 46 13.02 -3.89 26.21
C GLN A 46 11.82 -3.05 26.64
N MET A 47 10.70 -3.10 25.90
CA MET A 47 9.47 -2.38 26.27
C MET A 47 8.82 -2.95 27.54
N ALA A 48 8.81 -4.27 27.70
CA ALA A 48 8.28 -4.93 28.91
C ALA A 48 9.02 -4.49 30.19
N PHE A 49 10.32 -4.20 30.08
CA PHE A 49 11.12 -3.76 31.22
C PHE A 49 11.16 -2.23 31.42
N HIS A 50 10.94 -1.43 30.37
CA HIS A 50 11.05 0.04 30.44
C HIS A 50 9.70 0.74 30.59
N GLY A 51 8.60 -0.03 30.73
CA GLY A 51 7.31 0.31 31.37
C GLY A 51 6.71 1.70 31.12
N ASP A 52 7.08 2.44 30.09
CA ASP A 52 6.28 3.57 29.64
C ASP A 52 5.04 3.00 28.93
N GLU A 53 3.94 2.85 29.70
CA GLU A 53 2.62 2.60 29.11
C GLU A 53 2.32 3.72 28.13
N LEU A 54 2.70 3.49 26.88
CA LEU A 54 2.36 4.42 25.81
C LEU A 54 0.82 4.48 25.75
N LYS A 55 0.26 5.61 26.12
CA LYS A 55 -1.18 5.87 26.10
C LYS A 55 -1.48 7.00 25.13
N GLY A 56 -2.66 6.99 24.58
CA GLY A 56 -3.13 8.06 23.72
C GLY A 56 -4.00 7.53 22.59
N ARG A 57 -4.39 8.43 21.72
CA ARG A 57 -5.20 8.15 20.53
C ARG A 57 -4.42 8.53 19.29
N ILE A 58 -4.49 7.70 18.27
CA ILE A 58 -3.93 7.96 16.93
C ILE A 58 -5.07 7.95 15.93
N ARG A 59 -5.24 9.05 15.21
CA ARG A 59 -6.16 9.14 14.07
C ARG A 59 -5.40 8.75 12.82
N LEU A 60 -5.72 7.55 12.30
CA LEU A 60 -5.04 6.95 11.14
C LEU A 60 -5.96 6.95 9.93
N GLY A 61 -5.57 7.67 8.87
CA GLY A 61 -6.25 7.66 7.59
C GLY A 61 -5.70 6.60 6.65
N VAL A 62 -6.57 5.78 6.02
CA VAL A 62 -6.15 4.77 5.05
C VAL A 62 -7.25 4.55 4.02
N PRO A 63 -6.99 4.62 2.71
CA PRO A 63 -7.96 4.23 1.70
C PRO A 63 -8.38 2.77 1.84
N ASP A 64 -9.64 2.47 1.51
CA ASP A 64 -10.21 1.12 1.63
C ASP A 64 -9.38 0.05 0.89
N ASP A 65 -8.86 0.41 -0.27
CA ASP A 65 -8.03 -0.46 -1.11
C ASP A 65 -6.68 -0.84 -0.44
N TYR A 66 -6.15 0.02 0.44
CA TYR A 66 -4.91 -0.24 1.17
C TYR A 66 -5.14 -0.89 2.54
N ALA A 67 -6.30 -0.65 3.16
CA ALA A 67 -6.54 -1.06 4.53
C ALA A 67 -6.42 -2.58 4.73
N ALA A 68 -7.08 -3.38 3.91
CA ALA A 68 -7.10 -4.84 4.06
C ALA A 68 -5.71 -5.46 3.92
N LYS A 69 -4.95 -5.05 2.91
CA LYS A 69 -3.65 -5.65 2.59
C LYS A 69 -2.51 -5.10 3.43
N TYR A 70 -2.41 -3.78 3.53
CA TYR A 70 -1.22 -3.14 4.09
C TYR A 70 -1.33 -2.82 5.57
N LEU A 71 -2.54 -2.54 6.09
CA LEU A 71 -2.69 -2.19 7.50
C LEU A 71 -2.64 -3.42 8.42
N THR A 72 -3.19 -4.56 7.98
CA THR A 72 -3.23 -5.79 8.79
C THR A 72 -1.85 -6.22 9.33
N PRO A 73 -0.77 -6.33 8.53
CA PRO A 73 0.54 -6.72 9.04
C PRO A 73 1.16 -5.70 9.99
N VAL A 74 0.83 -4.41 9.84
CA VAL A 74 1.26 -3.34 10.74
C VAL A 74 0.56 -3.46 12.09
N LEU A 75 -0.77 -3.57 12.09
CA LEU A 75 -1.55 -3.68 13.33
C LEU A 75 -1.24 -4.95 14.11
N LYS A 76 -1.00 -6.09 13.44
CA LYS A 76 -0.56 -7.32 14.10
C LYS A 76 0.74 -7.16 14.90
N ARG A 77 1.61 -6.23 14.50
CA ARG A 77 2.86 -5.91 15.21
C ARG A 77 2.68 -4.80 16.24
N PHE A 78 1.76 -3.87 15.99
CA PHE A 78 1.52 -2.71 16.85
C PHE A 78 0.71 -3.07 18.09
N ALA A 79 -0.42 -3.75 17.92
CA ALA A 79 -1.39 -3.99 18.99
C ALA A 79 -0.81 -4.74 20.22
N PRO A 80 -0.01 -5.81 20.08
CA PRO A 80 0.57 -6.49 21.25
C PRO A 80 1.56 -5.64 22.04
N ARG A 81 2.17 -4.62 21.38
CA ARG A 81 3.20 -3.77 21.98
C ARG A 81 2.65 -2.52 22.64
N TYR A 82 1.55 -2.01 22.14
CA TYR A 82 1.00 -0.71 22.49
C TYR A 82 -0.49 -0.77 22.86
N GLY A 83 -0.85 -1.74 23.74
CA GLY A 83 -2.24 -1.98 24.13
C GLY A 83 -2.96 -0.79 24.80
N GLY A 84 -2.19 0.20 25.29
CA GLY A 84 -2.74 1.44 25.84
C GLY A 84 -3.04 2.52 24.80
N VAL A 85 -2.74 2.28 23.51
CA VAL A 85 -2.97 3.24 22.42
C VAL A 85 -4.26 2.90 21.69
N GLU A 86 -5.19 3.85 21.64
CA GLU A 86 -6.41 3.77 20.82
C GLU A 86 -6.07 4.17 19.37
N ILE A 87 -6.48 3.37 18.39
CA ILE A 87 -6.40 3.73 16.98
C ILE A 87 -7.81 4.02 16.46
N GLU A 88 -8.03 5.26 16.05
CA GLU A 88 -9.20 5.65 15.26
C GLU A 88 -8.86 5.55 13.78
N LEU A 89 -9.45 4.55 13.11
CA LEU A 89 -9.25 4.36 11.67
C LEU A 89 -10.28 5.15 10.87
N ILE A 90 -9.79 5.91 9.89
CA ILE A 90 -10.61 6.72 8.99
C ILE A 90 -10.36 6.21 7.57
N CYS A 91 -11.39 5.58 6.98
CA CYS A 91 -11.32 5.04 5.62
C CYS A 91 -11.94 6.02 4.64
N GLU A 92 -11.09 6.75 3.92
CA GLU A 92 -11.47 7.70 2.87
C GLU A 92 -10.45 7.68 1.74
N GLN A 93 -10.77 8.27 0.59
CA GLN A 93 -9.83 8.40 -0.53
C GLN A 93 -8.67 9.33 -0.16
N SER A 94 -7.47 9.09 -0.75
CA SER A 94 -6.28 9.91 -0.52
C SER A 94 -6.53 11.39 -0.75
N THR A 95 -7.37 11.74 -1.72
CA THR A 95 -7.78 13.10 -2.04
C THR A 95 -8.51 13.81 -0.89
N SER A 96 -9.22 13.07 -0.04
CA SER A 96 -9.89 13.56 1.18
C SER A 96 -8.96 13.52 2.40
N LEU A 97 -8.10 12.49 2.49
CA LEU A 97 -7.19 12.30 3.62
C LEU A 97 -6.08 13.35 3.66
N ILE A 98 -5.50 13.71 2.50
CA ILE A 98 -4.37 14.65 2.41
C ILE A 98 -4.68 15.99 3.09
N PRO A 99 -5.77 16.71 2.75
CA PRO A 99 -6.10 17.96 3.42
C PRO A 99 -6.31 17.82 4.93
N ARG A 100 -6.84 16.67 5.38
CA ARG A 100 -7.08 16.40 6.82
C ARG A 100 -5.79 16.13 7.60
N VAL A 101 -4.76 15.56 6.95
CA VAL A 101 -3.41 15.48 7.53
C VAL A 101 -2.78 16.85 7.61
N GLU A 102 -2.93 17.68 6.59
CA GLU A 102 -2.39 19.04 6.54
C GLU A 102 -3.01 19.96 7.58
N SER A 103 -4.33 19.83 7.85
CA SER A 103 -5.04 20.57 8.90
C SER A 103 -4.77 20.06 10.32
N GLY A 104 -4.24 18.83 10.47
CA GLY A 104 -4.05 18.19 11.77
C GLY A 104 -5.27 17.42 12.30
N ASP A 105 -6.30 17.22 11.47
CA ASP A 105 -7.46 16.40 11.83
C ASP A 105 -7.14 14.91 11.85
N ILE A 106 -6.10 14.49 11.11
CA ILE A 106 -5.55 13.13 11.04
C ILE A 106 -4.07 13.21 11.42
N ASP A 107 -3.61 12.28 12.26
CA ASP A 107 -2.22 12.25 12.74
C ASP A 107 -1.27 11.62 11.73
N LEU A 108 -1.69 10.50 11.14
CA LEU A 108 -1.00 9.76 10.10
C LEU A 108 -1.97 9.32 9.01
N ALA A 109 -1.51 9.26 7.76
CA ALA A 109 -2.26 8.59 6.71
C ALA A 109 -1.33 7.77 5.80
N LEU A 110 -1.81 6.58 5.38
CA LEU A 110 -1.29 5.86 4.24
C LEU A 110 -2.05 6.35 3.01
N ILE A 111 -1.36 6.93 2.04
CA ILE A 111 -1.99 7.61 0.90
C ILE A 111 -1.34 7.21 -0.42
N SER A 112 -2.06 7.41 -1.53
CA SER A 112 -1.46 7.58 -2.85
C SER A 112 -1.13 9.05 -3.03
N ARG A 113 0.16 9.42 -3.09
CA ARG A 113 0.59 10.80 -3.18
C ARG A 113 0.65 11.31 -4.61
N ASP A 114 0.33 12.58 -4.80
CA ASP A 114 0.42 13.28 -6.08
C ASP A 114 1.79 13.94 -6.31
N ASN A 115 2.52 14.20 -5.23
CA ASN A 115 3.82 14.88 -5.28
C ASN A 115 4.71 14.48 -4.11
N THR A 116 6.01 14.74 -4.24
CA THR A 116 7.03 14.33 -3.28
C THR A 116 6.94 15.02 -1.91
N ARG A 117 6.16 16.09 -1.75
CA ARG A 117 5.97 16.79 -0.46
C ARG A 117 4.94 16.10 0.42
N GLN A 118 4.14 15.20 -0.16
CA GLN A 118 3.09 14.46 0.56
C GLN A 118 3.65 13.17 1.18
N GLY A 119 4.48 13.32 2.19
CA GLY A 119 4.96 12.22 3.02
C GLY A 119 6.14 11.44 2.44
N THR A 120 6.44 10.34 3.11
CA THR A 120 7.56 9.46 2.81
C THR A 120 7.12 8.32 1.93
N LEU A 121 7.72 8.19 0.75
CA LEU A 121 7.45 7.09 -0.19
C LEU A 121 7.76 5.75 0.46
N LEU A 122 6.82 4.82 0.32
CA LEU A 122 6.94 3.44 0.80
C LEU A 122 7.22 2.48 -0.37
N PHE A 123 6.36 2.50 -1.38
CA PHE A 123 6.43 1.62 -2.56
C PHE A 123 5.60 2.18 -3.72
N HIS A 124 5.76 1.56 -4.89
CA HIS A 124 4.91 1.79 -6.05
C HIS A 124 3.86 0.69 -6.12
N GLU A 125 2.58 1.06 -6.02
CA GLU A 125 1.46 0.13 -6.14
C GLU A 125 1.01 0.03 -7.60
N PRO A 126 1.10 -1.15 -8.23
CA PRO A 126 0.63 -1.33 -9.59
C PRO A 126 -0.87 -1.08 -9.70
N MET A 127 -1.30 -0.53 -10.84
CA MET A 127 -2.70 -0.44 -11.22
C MET A 127 -3.03 -1.40 -12.35
N VAL A 128 -4.23 -1.94 -12.32
CA VAL A 128 -4.71 -2.94 -13.28
C VAL A 128 -6.09 -2.58 -13.79
N TRP A 129 -6.34 -2.84 -15.08
CA TRP A 129 -7.67 -2.88 -15.63
C TRP A 129 -8.36 -4.17 -15.18
N VAL A 130 -9.62 -4.07 -14.79
CA VAL A 130 -10.40 -5.20 -14.26
C VAL A 130 -11.74 -5.27 -14.94
N GLY A 131 -12.14 -6.48 -15.33
CA GLY A 131 -13.43 -6.80 -15.94
C GLY A 131 -14.02 -8.07 -15.37
N SER A 132 -15.33 -8.25 -15.53
CA SER A 132 -15.99 -9.50 -15.18
C SER A 132 -15.67 -10.59 -16.22
N PRO A 133 -15.34 -11.82 -15.80
CA PRO A 133 -15.12 -12.92 -16.75
C PRO A 133 -16.36 -13.33 -17.53
N GLN A 134 -17.55 -12.89 -17.09
CA GLN A 134 -18.83 -13.21 -17.72
C GLN A 134 -19.19 -12.28 -18.87
N PHE A 135 -18.55 -11.10 -18.94
CA PHE A 135 -18.91 -10.06 -19.92
C PHE A 135 -17.65 -9.55 -20.62
N GLU A 136 -17.61 -9.64 -21.94
CA GLU A 136 -16.47 -9.18 -22.75
C GLU A 136 -16.56 -7.68 -23.08
N LEU A 137 -16.83 -6.83 -22.09
CA LEU A 137 -17.03 -5.39 -22.26
C LEU A 137 -15.82 -4.68 -22.88
N TRP A 138 -14.64 -5.24 -22.76
CA TRP A 138 -13.42 -4.70 -23.41
C TRP A 138 -13.48 -4.71 -24.94
N ARG A 139 -14.47 -5.41 -25.55
CA ARG A 139 -14.70 -5.40 -27.01
C ARG A 139 -15.64 -4.29 -27.46
N GLU A 140 -16.34 -3.65 -26.52
CA GLU A 140 -17.27 -2.57 -26.86
C GLU A 140 -16.54 -1.28 -27.29
N ASP A 141 -17.16 -0.55 -28.21
CA ASP A 141 -16.73 0.77 -28.67
C ASP A 141 -17.93 1.71 -28.80
N PRO A 142 -18.04 2.76 -27.97
CA PRO A 142 -17.09 3.20 -26.93
C PRO A 142 -17.06 2.27 -25.71
N LEU A 143 -15.86 2.11 -25.13
CA LEU A 143 -15.60 1.27 -23.97
C LEU A 143 -16.36 1.79 -22.74
N PRO A 144 -17.21 0.99 -22.06
CA PRO A 144 -17.89 1.40 -20.85
C PRO A 144 -16.95 1.31 -19.66
N ILE A 145 -16.70 2.43 -18.98
CA ILE A 145 -15.80 2.48 -17.81
C ILE A 145 -16.49 2.99 -16.55
N ALA A 146 -16.14 2.38 -15.42
CA ALA A 146 -16.40 2.92 -14.10
C ALA A 146 -15.18 3.70 -13.62
N VAL A 147 -15.42 4.84 -12.99
CA VAL A 147 -14.34 5.73 -12.53
C VAL A 147 -14.58 6.17 -11.09
N TYR A 148 -13.48 6.47 -10.40
CA TYR A 148 -13.50 7.18 -9.13
C TYR A 148 -13.80 8.67 -9.34
N GLU A 149 -13.80 9.45 -8.26
CA GLU A 149 -14.00 10.91 -8.29
C GLU A 149 -13.02 11.62 -9.25
N SER A 150 -13.35 12.86 -9.61
CA SER A 150 -12.64 13.62 -10.66
C SER A 150 -11.15 13.83 -10.41
N THR A 151 -10.74 13.91 -9.16
CA THR A 151 -9.34 14.16 -8.74
C THR A 151 -8.53 12.89 -8.54
N SER A 152 -9.16 11.70 -8.58
CA SER A 152 -8.54 10.40 -8.36
C SER A 152 -7.40 10.11 -9.36
N GLN A 153 -6.29 9.58 -8.86
CA GLN A 153 -5.17 9.12 -9.68
C GLN A 153 -5.57 7.95 -10.59
N ALA A 154 -6.40 7.00 -10.09
CA ALA A 154 -6.89 5.89 -10.89
C ALA A 154 -7.67 6.37 -12.12
N LYS A 155 -8.54 7.39 -11.95
CA LYS A 155 -9.27 7.99 -13.08
C LYS A 155 -8.32 8.67 -14.06
N LYS A 156 -7.35 9.45 -13.57
CA LYS A 156 -6.36 10.13 -14.42
C LYS A 156 -5.56 9.13 -15.25
N SER A 157 -5.05 8.06 -14.61
CA SER A 157 -4.27 7.02 -15.27
C SER A 157 -5.11 6.24 -16.29
N ALA A 158 -6.37 5.90 -15.97
CA ALA A 158 -7.29 5.25 -16.90
C ALA A 158 -7.51 6.10 -18.16
N ILE A 159 -7.88 7.37 -17.99
CA ILE A 159 -8.14 8.28 -19.11
C ILE A 159 -6.87 8.51 -19.94
N HIS A 160 -5.72 8.69 -19.28
CA HIS A 160 -4.45 8.85 -19.97
C HIS A 160 -4.07 7.63 -20.81
N SER A 161 -4.18 6.43 -20.25
CA SER A 161 -3.92 5.17 -20.98
C SER A 161 -4.82 5.00 -22.20
N LEU A 162 -6.12 5.29 -22.08
CA LEU A 162 -7.07 5.22 -23.20
C LEU A 162 -6.78 6.29 -24.26
N ALA A 163 -6.39 7.50 -23.85
CA ALA A 163 -6.04 8.58 -24.76
C ALA A 163 -4.79 8.24 -25.59
N LEU A 164 -3.75 7.66 -24.97
CA LEU A 164 -2.54 7.21 -25.69
C LEU A 164 -2.84 6.17 -26.78
N GLN A 165 -3.89 5.37 -26.59
CA GLN A 165 -4.32 4.36 -27.55
C GLN A 165 -5.35 4.87 -28.56
N GLY A 166 -5.82 6.13 -28.42
CA GLY A 166 -6.92 6.66 -29.22
C GLY A 166 -8.23 5.91 -29.00
N ARG A 167 -8.38 5.19 -27.85
CA ARG A 167 -9.54 4.37 -27.56
C ARG A 167 -10.71 5.21 -27.09
N ARG A 168 -11.85 5.11 -27.78
CA ARG A 168 -13.09 5.77 -27.34
C ARG A 168 -13.65 5.10 -26.09
N TYR A 169 -14.14 5.89 -25.15
CA TYR A 169 -14.75 5.39 -23.92
C TYR A 169 -15.98 6.22 -23.53
N ARG A 170 -16.81 5.65 -22.69
CA ARG A 170 -17.93 6.34 -22.03
C ARG A 170 -17.88 6.03 -20.53
N VAL A 171 -17.98 7.06 -19.71
CA VAL A 171 -18.13 6.88 -18.25
C VAL A 171 -19.58 6.53 -17.97
N VAL A 172 -19.82 5.33 -17.48
CA VAL A 172 -21.17 4.81 -17.19
C VAL A 172 -21.45 4.73 -15.69
N TYR A 173 -20.40 4.78 -14.88
CA TYR A 173 -20.51 4.71 -13.42
C TYR A 173 -19.43 5.57 -12.77
N ASN A 174 -19.81 6.23 -11.66
CA ASN A 174 -18.90 7.04 -10.86
C ASN A 174 -19.17 6.77 -9.38
N SER A 175 -18.15 6.35 -8.66
CA SER A 175 -18.22 6.13 -7.20
C SER A 175 -16.83 6.26 -6.58
N SER A 176 -16.72 6.88 -5.42
CA SER A 176 -15.50 6.91 -4.60
C SER A 176 -15.30 5.61 -3.79
N SER A 177 -16.32 4.76 -3.71
CA SER A 177 -16.28 3.51 -2.95
C SER A 177 -15.69 2.37 -3.78
N LEU A 178 -14.68 1.67 -3.25
CA LEU A 178 -14.14 0.45 -3.86
C LEU A 178 -15.23 -0.62 -4.04
N ALA A 179 -16.08 -0.83 -3.02
CA ALA A 179 -17.19 -1.80 -3.11
C ALA A 179 -18.18 -1.44 -4.23
N GLY A 180 -18.47 -0.15 -4.43
CA GLY A 180 -19.30 0.33 -5.53
C GLY A 180 -18.64 0.09 -6.88
N GLN A 181 -17.35 0.29 -7.01
CA GLN A 181 -16.58 0.00 -8.24
C GLN A 181 -16.60 -1.51 -8.56
N ILE A 182 -16.39 -2.36 -7.56
CA ILE A 182 -16.44 -3.82 -7.70
C ILE A 182 -17.84 -4.25 -8.20
N ALA A 183 -18.91 -3.76 -7.58
CA ALA A 183 -20.28 -4.07 -7.97
C ALA A 183 -20.59 -3.67 -9.43
N ALA A 184 -20.07 -2.52 -9.90
CA ALA A 184 -20.22 -2.10 -11.28
C ALA A 184 -19.52 -3.04 -12.27
N VAL A 185 -18.35 -3.59 -11.90
CA VAL A 185 -17.62 -4.56 -12.73
C VAL A 185 -18.31 -5.92 -12.72
N GLU A 186 -18.68 -6.44 -11.54
CA GLU A 186 -19.35 -7.74 -11.38
C GLU A 186 -20.69 -7.82 -12.11
N SER A 187 -21.43 -6.72 -12.10
CA SER A 187 -22.73 -6.65 -12.79
C SER A 187 -22.64 -6.59 -14.32
N GLY A 188 -21.43 -6.46 -14.88
CA GLY A 188 -21.24 -6.26 -16.31
C GLY A 188 -21.66 -4.86 -16.80
N LEU A 189 -21.68 -3.87 -15.89
CA LEU A 189 -22.00 -2.49 -16.28
C LEU A 189 -20.79 -1.79 -16.90
N ALA A 190 -19.60 -2.06 -16.40
CA ALA A 190 -18.36 -1.39 -16.82
C ALA A 190 -17.12 -2.25 -16.57
N ILE A 191 -16.00 -1.86 -17.18
CA ILE A 191 -14.66 -2.19 -16.67
C ILE A 191 -14.14 -1.05 -15.78
N ALA A 192 -13.20 -1.35 -14.90
CA ALA A 192 -12.64 -0.35 -13.98
C ALA A 192 -11.12 -0.48 -13.86
N VAL A 193 -10.49 0.53 -13.25
CA VAL A 193 -9.08 0.47 -12.83
C VAL A 193 -9.02 0.36 -11.31
N PHE A 194 -8.31 -0.67 -10.83
CA PHE A 194 -8.05 -0.89 -9.41
C PHE A 194 -6.55 -0.87 -9.13
N THR A 195 -6.18 -0.64 -7.87
CA THR A 195 -4.87 -1.04 -7.38
C THR A 195 -4.78 -2.57 -7.45
N GLN A 196 -3.63 -3.12 -7.78
CA GLN A 196 -3.47 -4.58 -7.89
C GLN A 196 -3.80 -5.28 -6.57
N CYS A 197 -3.50 -4.63 -5.44
CA CYS A 197 -3.78 -5.18 -4.12
C CYS A 197 -5.28 -5.29 -3.79
N SER A 198 -6.14 -4.54 -4.46
CA SER A 198 -7.60 -4.52 -4.22
C SER A 198 -8.42 -5.24 -5.29
N ALA A 199 -7.78 -5.69 -6.37
CA ALA A 199 -8.45 -6.43 -7.42
C ALA A 199 -8.93 -7.80 -6.89
N PRO A 200 -10.25 -8.10 -6.89
CA PRO A 200 -10.76 -9.39 -6.45
C PRO A 200 -10.24 -10.53 -7.32
N GLU A 201 -9.86 -11.65 -6.72
CA GLU A 201 -9.30 -12.82 -7.43
C GLU A 201 -10.24 -13.44 -8.47
N HIS A 202 -11.55 -13.30 -8.28
CA HIS A 202 -12.57 -13.83 -9.20
C HIS A 202 -12.82 -12.93 -10.41
N LEU A 203 -12.28 -11.72 -10.45
CA LEU A 203 -12.34 -10.82 -11.59
C LEU A 203 -11.13 -10.99 -12.50
N THR A 204 -11.29 -10.65 -13.76
CA THR A 204 -10.25 -10.80 -14.78
C THR A 204 -9.41 -9.53 -14.87
N ILE A 205 -8.09 -9.68 -14.72
CA ILE A 205 -7.14 -8.61 -15.04
C ILE A 205 -7.03 -8.52 -16.56
N LEU A 206 -7.31 -7.34 -17.11
CA LEU A 206 -7.30 -7.05 -18.53
C LEU A 206 -5.98 -6.32 -18.90
N GLY A 207 -5.48 -6.55 -20.10
CA GLY A 207 -4.22 -5.96 -20.57
C GLY A 207 -4.16 -5.86 -22.08
N ALA A 208 -2.96 -5.95 -22.66
CA ALA A 208 -2.71 -5.80 -24.08
C ALA A 208 -3.55 -6.75 -24.96
N ASP A 209 -3.76 -7.99 -24.54
CA ASP A 209 -4.58 -8.99 -25.26
C ASP A 209 -6.06 -8.60 -25.30
N HIS A 210 -6.49 -7.68 -24.44
CA HIS A 210 -7.84 -7.12 -24.39
C HIS A 210 -7.91 -5.71 -25.03
N GLY A 211 -6.82 -5.26 -25.67
CA GLY A 211 -6.74 -3.94 -26.27
C GLY A 211 -6.65 -2.80 -25.26
N LEU A 212 -6.10 -3.06 -24.06
CA LEU A 212 -5.94 -2.07 -22.98
C LEU A 212 -4.46 -1.87 -22.69
N GLY A 213 -4.03 -0.62 -22.66
CA GLY A 213 -2.66 -0.24 -22.40
C GLY A 213 -2.27 -0.31 -20.92
N PRO A 214 -0.97 -0.18 -20.65
CA PRO A 214 -0.45 -0.15 -19.31
C PRO A 214 -0.97 1.06 -18.53
N LEU A 215 -0.98 0.93 -17.22
CA LEU A 215 -1.34 1.97 -16.27
C LEU A 215 -0.09 2.37 -15.46
N GLU A 216 0.05 3.65 -15.18
CA GLU A 216 1.12 4.12 -14.30
C GLU A 216 0.84 3.70 -12.85
N PRO A 217 1.84 3.17 -12.12
CA PRO A 217 1.66 2.79 -10.73
C PRO A 217 1.40 4.00 -9.84
N MET A 218 0.72 3.79 -8.72
CA MET A 218 0.55 4.80 -7.69
C MET A 218 1.76 4.84 -6.74
N GLU A 219 2.16 6.01 -6.29
CA GLU A 219 3.16 6.17 -5.24
C GLU A 219 2.50 6.10 -3.87
N ALA A 220 2.56 4.92 -3.22
CA ALA A 220 2.08 4.76 -1.85
C ALA A 220 3.06 5.41 -0.86
N ALA A 221 2.56 6.27 0.03
CA ALA A 221 3.35 7.02 0.98
C ALA A 221 2.68 7.06 2.36
N VAL A 222 3.48 7.17 3.42
CA VAL A 222 2.98 7.54 4.74
C VAL A 222 3.13 9.05 4.93
N TYR A 223 2.01 9.72 5.21
CA TYR A 223 1.94 11.16 5.42
C TYR A 223 1.63 11.45 6.88
N ARG A 224 2.45 12.29 7.50
CA ARG A 224 2.35 12.64 8.91
C ARG A 224 1.96 14.11 9.07
N SER A 225 1.02 14.37 9.97
CA SER A 225 0.66 15.72 10.35
C SER A 225 1.75 16.40 11.17
N ARG A 226 1.94 17.69 10.94
CA ARG A 226 2.84 18.51 11.76
C ARG A 226 2.37 18.60 13.21
N ALA A 227 1.07 18.56 13.46
CA ALA A 227 0.48 18.62 14.80
C ALA A 227 0.83 17.38 15.66
N SER A 228 1.21 16.26 15.03
CA SER A 228 1.52 15.00 15.73
C SER A 228 3.01 14.77 15.97
N LEU A 229 3.88 15.75 15.68
CA LEU A 229 5.35 15.58 15.75
C LEU A 229 5.87 15.29 17.15
N GLU A 230 5.15 15.69 18.21
CA GLU A 230 5.56 15.43 19.60
C GLU A 230 4.91 14.17 20.19
N SER A 231 4.09 13.46 19.41
CA SER A 231 3.40 12.25 19.86
C SER A 231 4.26 11.01 19.70
N LYS A 232 4.77 10.45 20.80
CA LYS A 232 5.54 9.20 20.80
C LYS A 232 4.74 8.01 20.21
N ALA A 233 3.42 7.96 20.46
CA ALA A 233 2.56 6.93 19.92
C ALA A 233 2.52 6.98 18.39
N VAL A 234 2.40 8.19 17.83
CA VAL A 234 2.44 8.42 16.38
C VAL A 234 3.82 8.12 15.81
N ASP A 235 4.93 8.47 16.51
CA ASP A 235 6.29 8.14 16.09
C ASP A 235 6.45 6.63 15.88
N HIS A 236 6.05 5.83 16.87
CA HIS A 236 6.18 4.38 16.80
C HIS A 236 5.34 3.76 15.67
N LEU A 237 4.11 4.23 15.47
CA LEU A 237 3.28 3.74 14.36
C LEU A 237 3.85 4.16 13.00
N TYR A 238 4.37 5.38 12.88
CA TYR A 238 5.01 5.90 11.68
C TYR A 238 6.24 5.07 11.28
N GLU A 239 7.14 4.82 12.24
CA GLU A 239 8.32 3.99 12.01
C GLU A 239 7.96 2.55 11.64
N LEU A 240 6.94 2.00 12.31
CA LEU A 240 6.47 0.64 12.04
C LEU A 240 5.85 0.51 10.65
N LEU A 241 5.06 1.51 10.20
CA LEU A 241 4.54 1.58 8.83
C LEU A 241 5.70 1.56 7.81
N ILE A 242 6.70 2.43 7.99
CA ILE A 242 7.87 2.48 7.10
C ILE A 242 8.61 1.13 7.11
N LYS A 243 8.95 0.62 8.29
CA LYS A 243 9.70 -0.63 8.43
C LYS A 243 8.96 -1.82 7.84
N THR A 244 7.64 -1.90 8.03
CA THR A 244 6.85 -3.03 7.57
C THR A 244 6.59 -2.97 6.06
N LEU A 245 6.20 -1.81 5.54
CA LEU A 245 5.70 -1.71 4.17
C LEU A 245 6.80 -1.54 3.12
N ARG A 246 7.90 -0.84 3.43
CA ARG A 246 9.05 -0.78 2.50
C ARG A 246 9.71 -2.14 2.22
N HIS A 247 9.58 -3.11 3.15
CA HIS A 247 10.18 -4.43 2.99
C HIS A 247 9.22 -5.47 2.40
N SER A 248 7.92 -5.22 2.42
CA SER A 248 6.92 -6.19 1.94
C SER A 248 6.73 -6.21 0.42
N VAL A 249 7.23 -5.20 -0.28
CA VAL A 249 7.04 -5.02 -1.74
C VAL A 249 8.27 -5.43 -2.56
N ASN A 250 9.39 -5.77 -1.90
CA ASN A 250 10.61 -6.24 -2.56
C ASN A 250 10.76 -7.78 -2.52
N VAL A 251 9.66 -8.53 -2.36
CA VAL A 251 9.65 -10.01 -2.38
C VAL A 251 8.72 -10.49 -3.48
#